data_f28952447a0000dea4912d0f8366d11c
#
_entry.id   f28952447a0000dea4912d0f8366d11c
#
_cell.length_a   1.000
_cell.length_b   1.000
_cell.length_c   1.000
_cell.angle_alpha   90.00
_cell.angle_beta   90.00
_cell.angle_gamma   90.00
#
_symmetry.space_group_name_H-M   'P 1'
#
loop_
_entity.id
_entity.type
_entity.pdbx_description
1 polymer ?
#
loop_
_entity_poly.entity_id
_entity_poly.type
_entity_poly.pdbx_seq_one_letter_code
_entity_poly.pdbx_strand_id
1 'polypeptide(L)'
;DGFRLNVGIILAHPTGSVLWARRRGEDAWQFPQGGMQAGETPEDTLYRELHEELGIAKHQVFVLAQTAGWLRYRLPKSLIRPRGRKTCVGQKQRWYLLALTDPFTQPDLDATDHPEFDAYQWVSYWYPLGQVIPFKRDVYRQAMTELAPALRWFGPMAW
;
A
#
# COMPACT_ATOMS: atom_id res chain seq x y z
N ASP A 1 -15.69 -9.24 13.01
CA ASP A 1 -16.31 -9.32 11.68
C ASP A 1 -15.52 -10.18 10.68
N GLY A 2 -14.39 -10.74 11.08
CA GLY A 2 -13.56 -11.60 10.24
C GLY A 2 -12.60 -10.89 9.30
N PHE A 3 -12.60 -9.55 9.27
CA PHE A 3 -11.65 -8.77 8.49
C PHE A 3 -10.44 -8.41 9.33
N ARG A 4 -9.23 -8.57 8.76
CA ARG A 4 -8.00 -8.14 9.42
C ARG A 4 -7.76 -6.66 9.16
N LEU A 5 -7.34 -5.95 10.19
CA LEU A 5 -6.95 -4.56 10.07
C LEU A 5 -5.61 -4.45 9.33
N ASN A 6 -5.56 -3.54 8.35
CA ASN A 6 -4.45 -3.45 7.42
C ASN A 6 -4.28 -2.00 6.97
N VAL A 7 -3.08 -1.67 6.50
CA VAL A 7 -2.76 -0.34 5.97
C VAL A 7 -2.25 -0.51 4.54
N GLY A 8 -2.80 0.28 3.62
CA GLY A 8 -2.32 0.35 2.24
C GLY A 8 -1.52 1.63 2.03
N ILE A 9 -0.48 1.54 1.20
CA ILE A 9 0.47 2.63 0.99
C ILE A 9 0.57 2.96 -0.49
N ILE A 10 0.22 4.20 -0.85
CA ILE A 10 0.50 4.77 -2.17
C ILE A 10 1.63 5.78 -1.96
N LEU A 11 2.83 5.42 -2.42
CA LEU A 11 4.00 6.28 -2.27
C LEU A 11 4.24 7.04 -3.57
N ALA A 12 4.15 8.36 -3.51
CA ALA A 12 4.36 9.23 -4.67
C ALA A 12 5.79 9.76 -4.72
N HIS A 13 6.35 9.73 -5.93
CA HIS A 13 7.58 10.43 -6.26
C HIS A 13 7.25 11.90 -6.52
N PRO A 14 8.19 12.85 -6.32
CA PRO A 14 7.95 14.26 -6.64
C PRO A 14 7.51 14.53 -8.09
N THR A 15 7.81 13.63 -9.02
CA THR A 15 7.33 13.72 -10.41
C THR A 15 5.84 13.37 -10.57
N GLY A 16 5.19 12.84 -9.52
CA GLY A 16 3.79 12.44 -9.54
C GLY A 16 3.55 10.97 -9.83
N SER A 17 4.59 10.21 -10.19
CA SER A 17 4.46 8.75 -10.35
C SER A 17 4.35 8.08 -8.98
N VAL A 18 3.82 6.86 -8.96
CA VAL A 18 3.61 6.09 -7.72
C VAL A 18 4.35 4.76 -7.78
N LEU A 19 4.73 4.28 -6.61
CA LEU A 19 5.48 3.03 -6.47
C LEU A 19 4.56 1.82 -6.68
N TRP A 20 4.99 0.93 -7.57
CA TRP A 20 4.33 -0.33 -7.88
C TRP A 20 5.32 -1.46 -7.63
N ALA A 21 4.99 -2.42 -6.78
CA ALA A 21 5.94 -3.41 -6.29
C ALA A 21 5.52 -4.83 -6.63
N ARG A 22 6.51 -5.68 -6.97
CA ARG A 22 6.29 -7.09 -7.28
C ARG A 22 6.56 -7.95 -6.06
N ARG A 23 5.62 -8.83 -5.73
CA ARG A 23 5.79 -9.80 -4.66
C ARG A 23 6.91 -10.77 -5.00
N ARG A 24 7.72 -11.06 -4.00
CA ARG A 24 8.91 -11.91 -4.16
C ARG A 24 8.55 -13.28 -4.70
N GLY A 25 9.18 -13.64 -5.84
CA GLY A 25 8.98 -14.94 -6.47
C GLY A 25 7.65 -15.13 -7.18
N GLU A 26 6.86 -14.07 -7.33
CA GLU A 26 5.54 -14.14 -7.97
C GLU A 26 5.43 -13.10 -9.08
N ASP A 27 4.62 -13.40 -10.10
CA ASP A 27 4.26 -12.40 -11.10
C ASP A 27 3.00 -11.67 -10.62
N ALA A 28 3.13 -11.00 -9.48
CA ALA A 28 2.02 -10.32 -8.83
C ALA A 28 2.49 -8.96 -8.32
N TRP A 29 1.93 -7.91 -8.89
CA TRP A 29 2.27 -6.52 -8.55
C TRP A 29 1.16 -5.91 -7.71
N GLN A 30 1.55 -5.10 -6.72
CA GLN A 30 0.60 -4.45 -5.83
C GLN A 30 1.18 -3.19 -5.21
N PHE A 31 0.31 -2.35 -4.64
CA PHE A 31 0.77 -1.34 -3.69
C PHE A 31 1.21 -2.04 -2.40
N PRO A 32 2.25 -1.55 -1.73
CA PRO A 32 2.61 -2.08 -0.41
C PRO A 32 1.44 -2.01 0.56
N GLN A 33 1.28 -3.04 1.35
CA GLN A 33 0.27 -3.10 2.41
C GLN A 33 0.77 -3.99 3.53
N GLY A 34 0.27 -3.78 4.73
CA GLY A 34 0.66 -4.61 5.86
C GLY A 34 -0.37 -4.64 6.96
N GLY A 35 -0.40 -5.75 7.69
CA GLY A 35 -1.31 -5.98 8.79
C GLY A 35 -0.92 -5.22 10.04
N MET A 36 -1.90 -4.70 10.76
CA MET A 36 -1.67 -4.07 12.05
C MET A 36 -1.33 -5.12 13.09
N GLN A 37 -0.31 -4.85 13.88
CA GLN A 37 0.06 -5.67 15.03
C GLN A 37 -0.67 -5.17 16.28
N ALA A 38 -0.74 -6.02 17.31
CA ALA A 38 -1.38 -5.67 18.55
C ALA A 38 -0.78 -4.40 19.15
N GLY A 39 -1.63 -3.45 19.52
CA GLY A 39 -1.21 -2.19 20.13
C GLY A 39 -0.79 -1.10 19.13
N GLU A 40 -0.74 -1.42 17.84
CA GLU A 40 -0.40 -0.41 16.83
C GLU A 40 -1.60 0.45 16.44
N THR A 41 -1.34 1.74 16.22
CA THR A 41 -2.25 2.61 15.48
C THR A 41 -2.03 2.37 13.97
N PRO A 42 -2.96 2.81 13.10
CA PRO A 42 -2.69 2.76 11.65
C PRO A 42 -1.40 3.46 11.24
N GLU A 43 -1.05 4.59 11.86
CA GLU A 43 0.19 5.31 11.56
C GLU A 43 1.43 4.53 12.00
N ASP A 44 1.37 3.84 13.14
CA ASP A 44 2.47 2.97 13.59
C ASP A 44 2.73 1.87 12.55
N THR A 45 1.66 1.25 12.06
CA THR A 45 1.75 0.22 11.03
C THR A 45 2.32 0.80 9.73
N LEU A 46 1.84 1.97 9.34
CA LEU A 46 2.30 2.66 8.12
C LEU A 46 3.82 2.81 8.11
N TYR A 47 4.38 3.39 9.18
CA TYR A 47 5.81 3.67 9.23
C TYR A 47 6.64 2.42 9.43
N ARG A 48 6.14 1.43 10.14
CA ARG A 48 6.81 0.15 10.31
C ARG A 48 6.91 -0.58 8.96
N GLU A 49 5.79 -0.68 8.23
CA GLU A 49 5.77 -1.35 6.92
C GLU A 49 6.61 -0.59 5.88
N LEU A 50 6.56 0.74 5.91
CA LEU A 50 7.37 1.56 5.02
C LEU A 50 8.85 1.27 5.21
N HIS A 51 9.30 1.16 6.46
CA HIS A 51 10.68 0.84 6.78
C HIS A 51 11.02 -0.61 6.42
N GLU A 52 10.19 -1.57 6.82
CA GLU A 52 10.46 -2.99 6.59
C GLU A 52 10.47 -3.35 5.12
N GLU A 53 9.51 -2.84 4.36
CA GLU A 53 9.32 -3.28 2.97
C GLU A 53 10.03 -2.40 1.95
N LEU A 54 10.24 -1.14 2.24
CA LEU A 54 10.83 -0.19 1.30
C LEU A 54 12.12 0.47 1.80
N GLY A 55 12.52 0.20 3.03
CA GLY A 55 13.74 0.79 3.61
C GLY A 55 13.66 2.31 3.75
N ILE A 56 12.46 2.86 3.81
CA ILE A 56 12.22 4.31 3.86
C ILE A 56 11.83 4.71 5.28
N ALA A 57 12.51 5.72 5.82
CA ALA A 57 12.25 6.22 7.16
C ALA A 57 11.18 7.30 7.17
N LYS A 58 10.56 7.49 8.32
CA LYS A 58 9.48 8.46 8.51
C LYS A 58 9.85 9.87 8.03
N HIS A 59 11.07 10.32 8.27
CA HIS A 59 11.51 11.67 7.88
C HIS A 59 11.70 11.84 6.37
N GLN A 60 11.69 10.76 5.60
CA GLN A 60 11.87 10.78 4.15
C GLN A 60 10.56 10.91 3.37
N VAL A 61 9.44 10.92 4.09
CA VAL A 61 8.12 11.08 3.50
C VAL A 61 7.29 12.07 4.30
N PHE A 62 6.23 12.57 3.67
CA PHE A 62 5.15 13.23 4.39
C PHE A 62 3.80 12.70 3.89
N VAL A 63 2.82 12.69 4.79
CA VAL A 63 1.48 12.21 4.47
C VAL A 63 0.71 13.31 3.76
N LEU A 64 0.33 13.06 2.51
CA LEU A 64 -0.50 13.99 1.75
C LEU A 64 -1.97 13.85 2.11
N ALA A 65 -2.43 12.62 2.30
CA ALA A 65 -3.82 12.33 2.62
C ALA A 65 -3.98 10.90 3.12
N GLN A 66 -5.11 10.65 3.77
CA GLN A 66 -5.51 9.30 4.19
C GLN A 66 -7.00 9.14 3.95
N THR A 67 -7.46 7.91 3.76
CA THR A 67 -8.89 7.66 3.62
C THR A 67 -9.61 7.95 4.94
N ALA A 68 -10.83 8.50 4.83
CA ALA A 68 -11.62 8.87 6.00
C ALA A 68 -12.08 7.64 6.80
N GLY A 69 -12.28 6.52 6.11
CA GLY A 69 -12.78 5.31 6.71
C GLY A 69 -11.96 4.08 6.38
N TRP A 70 -12.47 2.96 6.85
CA TRP A 70 -11.92 1.64 6.57
C TRP A 70 -12.55 1.10 5.29
N LEU A 71 -11.71 0.74 4.30
CA LEU A 71 -12.14 0.17 3.04
C LEU A 71 -11.90 -1.34 3.06
N ARG A 72 -12.83 -2.11 2.52
CA ARG A 72 -12.78 -3.57 2.62
C ARG A 72 -12.62 -4.23 1.27
N TYR A 73 -11.90 -5.35 1.27
CA TYR A 73 -11.99 -6.32 0.19
C TYR A 73 -12.07 -7.73 0.78
N ARG A 74 -12.77 -8.62 0.07
CA ARG A 74 -12.90 -10.03 0.47
C ARG A 74 -11.91 -10.89 -0.29
N LEU A 75 -11.33 -11.86 0.41
CA LEU A 75 -10.52 -12.88 -0.24
C LEU A 75 -11.43 -13.84 -1.02
N PRO A 76 -10.99 -14.31 -2.21
CA PRO A 76 -11.65 -15.45 -2.87
C PRO A 76 -11.67 -16.65 -1.92
N LYS A 77 -12.71 -17.49 -2.02
CA LYS A 77 -12.85 -18.65 -1.14
C LYS A 77 -11.62 -19.55 -1.12
N SER A 78 -10.97 -19.69 -2.27
CA SER A 78 -9.76 -20.51 -2.42
C SER A 78 -8.57 -19.99 -1.60
N LEU A 79 -8.59 -18.72 -1.21
CA LEU A 79 -7.52 -18.10 -0.42
C LEU A 79 -7.86 -17.98 1.07
N ILE A 80 -9.09 -18.32 1.45
CA ILE A 80 -9.50 -18.29 2.86
C ILE A 80 -8.97 -19.54 3.55
N ARG A 81 -8.16 -19.31 4.60
CA ARG A 81 -7.62 -20.41 5.39
C ARG A 81 -8.15 -20.30 6.81
N PRO A 82 -8.83 -21.35 7.31
CA PRO A 82 -9.24 -21.39 8.72
C PRO A 82 -8.02 -21.35 9.64
N ARG A 83 -8.08 -20.50 10.67
CA ARG A 83 -7.04 -20.43 11.70
C ARG A 83 -7.69 -20.56 13.06
N GLY A 84 -7.86 -21.79 13.52
CA GLY A 84 -8.53 -22.06 14.78
C GLY A 84 -9.95 -21.53 14.77
N ARG A 85 -10.30 -20.71 15.77
CA ARG A 85 -11.65 -20.12 15.89
C ARG A 85 -11.86 -18.89 15.02
N LYS A 86 -10.78 -18.33 14.42
CA LYS A 86 -10.86 -17.11 13.63
C LYS A 86 -10.48 -17.41 12.19
N THR A 87 -11.38 -17.07 11.29
CA THR A 87 -11.13 -17.14 9.84
C THR A 87 -11.02 -15.74 9.31
N CYS A 88 -9.92 -15.44 8.62
CA CYS A 88 -9.76 -14.19 7.93
C CYS A 88 -10.48 -14.27 6.58
N VAL A 89 -11.55 -13.50 6.42
CA VAL A 89 -12.33 -13.47 5.18
C VAL A 89 -11.91 -12.35 4.23
N GLY A 90 -11.10 -11.43 4.70
CA GLY A 90 -10.62 -10.29 3.91
C GLY A 90 -9.85 -9.31 4.78
N GLN A 91 -9.55 -8.17 4.19
CA GLN A 91 -8.85 -7.09 4.86
C GLN A 91 -9.77 -5.88 4.95
N LYS A 92 -9.66 -5.10 6.04
CA LYS A 92 -10.23 -3.77 6.06
C LYS A 92 -9.09 -2.78 6.30
N GLN A 93 -8.99 -1.79 5.41
CA GLN A 93 -7.79 -1.01 5.22
C GLN A 93 -8.03 0.48 5.38
N ARG A 94 -7.06 1.13 6.04
CA ARG A 94 -6.84 2.56 5.88
C ARG A 94 -5.76 2.74 4.83
N TRP A 95 -5.99 3.65 3.88
CA TRP A 95 -5.04 3.93 2.82
C TRP A 95 -4.41 5.30 3.04
N TYR A 96 -3.11 5.36 2.78
CA TYR A 96 -2.31 6.58 2.93
C TYR A 96 -1.64 6.91 1.61
N LEU A 97 -1.73 8.18 1.23
CA LEU A 97 -0.95 8.72 0.12
C LEU A 97 0.22 9.48 0.72
N LEU A 98 1.42 8.99 0.45
CA LEU A 98 2.66 9.58 0.93
C LEU A 98 3.43 10.19 -0.23
N ALA A 99 4.25 11.19 0.05
CA ALA A 99 5.18 11.73 -0.94
C ALA A 99 6.60 11.69 -0.39
N LEU A 100 7.56 11.32 -1.23
CA LEU A 100 8.98 11.44 -0.90
C LEU A 100 9.34 12.90 -0.73
N THR A 101 10.13 13.21 0.31
CA THR A 101 10.66 14.57 0.53
C THR A 101 11.82 14.89 -0.39
N ASP A 102 12.50 13.85 -0.91
CA ASP A 102 13.68 13.98 -1.76
C ASP A 102 13.53 13.06 -2.97
N PRO A 103 13.62 13.62 -4.21
CA PRO A 103 13.49 12.81 -5.43
C PRO A 103 14.58 11.76 -5.60
N PHE A 104 15.70 11.88 -4.89
CA PHE A 104 16.80 10.93 -4.99
C PHE A 104 16.71 9.77 -4.00
N THR A 105 15.71 9.76 -3.11
CA THR A 105 15.48 8.62 -2.22
C THR A 105 15.12 7.40 -3.05
N GLN A 106 15.83 6.29 -2.80
CA GLN A 106 15.58 5.02 -3.47
C GLN A 106 15.07 3.98 -2.48
N PRO A 107 13.98 3.28 -2.81
CA PRO A 107 13.54 2.15 -1.99
C PRO A 107 14.61 1.08 -1.89
N ASP A 108 14.72 0.47 -0.70
CA ASP A 108 15.55 -0.69 -0.44
C ASP A 108 14.64 -1.85 -0.08
N LEU A 109 14.49 -2.80 -1.00
CA LEU A 109 13.59 -3.94 -0.83
C LEU A 109 14.19 -5.03 0.07
N ASP A 110 15.48 -4.94 0.39
CA ASP A 110 16.20 -5.91 1.22
C ASP A 110 16.47 -5.39 2.63
N ALA A 111 15.66 -4.44 3.10
CA ALA A 111 15.84 -3.83 4.42
C ALA A 111 15.56 -4.78 5.58
N THR A 112 14.88 -5.90 5.34
CA THR A 112 14.59 -6.93 6.34
C THR A 112 15.13 -8.29 5.91
N ASP A 113 15.14 -9.25 6.85
CA ASP A 113 15.58 -10.63 6.58
C ASP A 113 14.57 -11.41 5.73
N HIS A 114 13.31 -10.94 5.67
CA HIS A 114 12.24 -11.61 4.94
C HIS A 114 11.56 -10.60 3.99
N PRO A 115 12.24 -10.19 2.90
CA PRO A 115 11.68 -9.19 2.00
C PRO A 115 10.42 -9.71 1.30
N GLU A 116 9.38 -8.87 1.28
CA GLU A 116 8.11 -9.19 0.64
C GLU A 116 8.16 -8.96 -0.86
N PHE A 117 8.94 -7.98 -1.30
CA PHE A 117 9.04 -7.58 -2.71
C PHE A 117 10.44 -7.81 -3.25
N ASP A 118 10.54 -8.14 -4.55
CA ASP A 118 11.83 -8.32 -5.22
C ASP A 118 12.06 -7.36 -6.39
N ALA A 119 11.06 -6.51 -6.72
CA ALA A 119 11.19 -5.50 -7.75
C ALA A 119 10.20 -4.37 -7.50
N TYR A 120 10.53 -3.19 -7.99
CA TYR A 120 9.59 -2.07 -8.01
C TYR A 120 9.78 -1.26 -9.28
N GLN A 121 8.74 -0.47 -9.62
CA GLN A 121 8.80 0.53 -10.66
C GLN A 121 7.93 1.72 -10.28
N TRP A 122 8.25 2.86 -10.85
CA TRP A 122 7.45 4.07 -10.72
C TRP A 122 6.51 4.13 -11.93
N VAL A 123 5.21 4.21 -11.66
CA VAL A 123 4.18 4.14 -12.70
C VAL A 123 3.24 5.34 -12.58
N SER A 124 2.50 5.64 -13.65
CA SER A 124 1.46 6.67 -13.58
C SER A 124 0.37 6.25 -12.61
N TYR A 125 -0.27 7.24 -11.99
CA TYR A 125 -1.16 7.04 -10.84
C TYR A 125 -2.24 5.99 -11.07
N TRP A 126 -2.90 6.01 -12.24
CA TRP A 126 -4.02 5.10 -12.51
C TRP A 126 -3.62 3.75 -13.09
N TYR A 127 -2.36 3.58 -13.44
CA TYR A 127 -1.87 2.30 -13.99
C TYR A 127 -2.18 1.09 -13.07
N PRO A 128 -1.97 1.18 -11.75
CA PRO A 128 -2.26 0.06 -10.84
C PRO A 128 -3.70 -0.43 -10.87
N LEU A 129 -4.65 0.46 -11.11
CA LEU A 129 -6.07 0.08 -11.10
C LEU A 129 -6.40 -0.95 -12.16
N GLY A 130 -5.74 -0.87 -13.33
CA GLY A 130 -5.95 -1.82 -14.41
C GLY A 130 -5.11 -3.08 -14.30
N GLN A 131 -4.13 -3.11 -13.41
CA GLN A 131 -3.15 -4.20 -13.33
C GLN A 131 -3.30 -5.07 -12.08
N VAL A 132 -3.94 -4.57 -11.03
CA VAL A 132 -4.06 -5.30 -9.78
C VAL A 132 -4.94 -6.53 -9.94
N ILE A 133 -4.67 -7.55 -9.12
CA ILE A 133 -5.50 -8.76 -9.06
C ILE A 133 -6.98 -8.38 -8.87
N PRO A 134 -7.92 -9.03 -9.62
CA PRO A 134 -9.31 -8.57 -9.68
C PRO A 134 -10.02 -8.38 -8.34
N PHE A 135 -9.77 -9.23 -7.34
CA PHE A 135 -10.49 -9.12 -6.07
C PHE A 135 -10.07 -7.89 -5.24
N LYS A 136 -8.97 -7.20 -5.60
CA LYS A 136 -8.55 -5.95 -4.97
C LYS A 136 -8.95 -4.72 -5.77
N ARG A 137 -9.47 -4.88 -6.98
CA ARG A 137 -9.71 -3.73 -7.89
C ARG A 137 -10.68 -2.71 -7.29
N ASP A 138 -11.72 -3.17 -6.63
CA ASP A 138 -12.73 -2.27 -6.05
C ASP A 138 -12.16 -1.42 -4.93
N VAL A 139 -11.39 -2.00 -4.01
CA VAL A 139 -10.78 -1.23 -2.93
C VAL A 139 -9.73 -0.27 -3.47
N TYR A 140 -9.00 -0.66 -4.50
CA TYR A 140 -8.06 0.25 -5.18
C TYR A 140 -8.80 1.45 -5.78
N ARG A 141 -9.92 1.19 -6.47
CA ARG A 141 -10.72 2.28 -7.06
C ARG A 141 -11.20 3.26 -6.00
N GLN A 142 -11.71 2.76 -4.89
CA GLN A 142 -12.19 3.60 -3.79
C GLN A 142 -11.06 4.45 -3.20
N ALA A 143 -9.94 3.82 -2.84
CA ALA A 143 -8.81 4.50 -2.25
C ALA A 143 -8.20 5.54 -3.20
N MET A 144 -7.93 5.13 -4.43
CA MET A 144 -7.28 6.00 -5.42
C MET A 144 -8.16 7.19 -5.80
N THR A 145 -9.48 6.99 -5.88
CA THR A 145 -10.41 8.08 -6.17
C THR A 145 -10.46 9.09 -5.04
N GLU A 146 -10.49 8.61 -3.80
CA GLU A 146 -10.52 9.49 -2.63
C GLU A 146 -9.22 10.29 -2.48
N LEU A 147 -8.07 9.67 -2.76
CA LEU A 147 -6.76 10.26 -2.51
C LEU A 147 -6.21 11.09 -3.68
N ALA A 148 -6.73 10.90 -4.89
CA ALA A 148 -6.22 11.59 -6.09
C ALA A 148 -6.17 13.10 -5.98
N PRO A 149 -7.18 13.80 -5.41
CA PRO A 149 -7.11 15.27 -5.31
C PRO A 149 -5.90 15.79 -4.53
N ALA A 150 -5.46 15.06 -3.51
CA ALA A 150 -4.30 15.48 -2.72
C ALA A 150 -3.00 15.43 -3.53
N LEU A 151 -2.88 14.47 -4.44
CA LEU A 151 -1.71 14.38 -5.30
C LEU A 151 -1.65 15.54 -6.30
N ARG A 152 -2.79 16.00 -6.79
CA ARG A 152 -2.86 17.17 -7.69
C ARG A 152 -2.31 18.43 -7.04
N TRP A 153 -2.55 18.61 -5.75
CA TRP A 153 -2.03 19.76 -5.01
C TRP A 153 -0.54 19.65 -4.75
N PHE A 154 0.01 18.45 -4.71
CA PHE A 154 1.43 18.22 -4.45
C PHE A 154 2.30 18.62 -5.65
N GLY A 155 1.84 18.38 -6.88
CA GLY A 155 2.63 18.69 -8.06
C GLY A 155 2.11 18.03 -9.33
N PRO A 156 2.92 18.02 -10.40
CA PRO A 156 2.51 17.43 -11.66
C PRO A 156 2.26 15.93 -11.50
N MET A 157 1.20 15.45 -12.14
CA MET A 157 0.81 14.04 -12.06
C MET A 157 1.18 13.31 -13.33
N ALA A 158 1.70 12.09 -13.15
CA ALA A 158 1.89 11.13 -14.22
C ALA A 158 0.62 10.27 -14.34
N TRP A 159 -0.35 10.79 -15.08
CA TRP A 159 -1.65 10.08 -15.27
C TRP A 159 -1.56 8.97 -16.32
#